data_2ea2d946d8ebeadf8abb9cdfe32e60b4
#
_entry.id   2ea2d946d8ebeadf8abb9cdfe32e60b4
#
_cell.length_a   1.000
_cell.length_b   1.000
_cell.length_c   1.000
_cell.angle_alpha   90.00
_cell.angle_beta   90.00
_cell.angle_gamma   90.00
#
_symmetry.space_group_name_H-M   'P 1'
#
loop_
_entity.id
_entity.type
_entity.pdbx_description
1 polymer ?
#
loop_
_entity_poly.entity_id
_entity_poly.type
_entity_poly.pdbx_seq_one_letter_code
_entity_poly.pdbx_strand_id
1 'polypeptide(L)'
;MLRIAICDDDKILVTQIEEMLNRYLDKKMIDRYIEIFYDGASLERIYEKGDRFDIIYLDIEMSGKNGIEAAKSIRRLDRDVLLIYVSSYETYFMQLFEVEPFRFIKKPIKETEFEEVIDFAYERIIEEDGNWSH
;
A
#
# COMPACT_ATOMS: atom_id res chain seq x y z
N MET A 1 -2.22 4.39 -15.78
CA MET A 1 -1.73 3.11 -15.23
C MET A 1 -1.61 3.22 -13.72
N LEU A 2 -2.25 2.31 -13.02
CA LEU A 2 -2.21 2.28 -11.55
C LEU A 2 -0.85 1.81 -11.05
N ARG A 3 -0.22 2.56 -10.16
CA ARG A 3 1.11 2.24 -9.64
C ARG A 3 0.98 1.80 -8.18
N ILE A 4 1.42 0.59 -7.90
CA ILE A 4 1.23 -0.05 -6.60
C ILE A 4 2.56 -0.56 -6.06
N ALA A 5 2.86 -0.28 -4.80
CA ALA A 5 4.01 -0.85 -4.11
C ALA A 5 3.54 -1.84 -3.06
N ILE A 6 4.29 -2.93 -2.91
CA ILE A 6 4.09 -3.90 -1.82
C ILE A 6 5.40 -3.95 -1.06
N CYS A 7 5.36 -3.64 0.24
CA CYS A 7 6.55 -3.58 1.08
C CYS A 7 6.38 -4.46 2.31
N ASP A 8 7.08 -5.59 2.32
CA ASP A 8 7.02 -6.58 3.40
C ASP A 8 8.23 -7.49 3.27
N ASP A 9 8.87 -7.87 4.37
CA ASP A 9 10.03 -8.76 4.34
C ASP A 9 9.66 -10.25 4.28
N ASP A 10 8.38 -10.58 4.39
CA ASP A 10 7.88 -11.95 4.25
C ASP A 10 7.56 -12.22 2.77
N LYS A 11 8.46 -12.96 2.11
CA LYS A 11 8.34 -13.24 0.67
C LYS A 11 7.10 -14.05 0.32
N ILE A 12 6.66 -14.93 1.20
CA ILE A 12 5.46 -15.73 0.99
C ILE A 12 4.24 -14.82 0.99
N LEU A 13 4.16 -13.92 1.95
CA LEU A 13 3.06 -12.99 2.06
C LEU A 13 3.02 -12.01 0.88
N VAL A 14 4.18 -11.52 0.46
CA VAL A 14 4.30 -10.65 -0.73
C VAL A 14 3.71 -11.34 -1.94
N THR A 15 4.05 -12.63 -2.14
CA THR A 15 3.51 -13.41 -3.25
C THR A 15 1.98 -13.53 -3.15
N GLN A 16 1.46 -13.77 -1.97
CA GLN A 16 0.01 -13.87 -1.74
C GLN A 16 -0.70 -12.56 -2.08
N ILE A 17 -0.15 -11.45 -1.61
CA ILE A 17 -0.73 -10.13 -1.90
C ILE A 17 -0.70 -9.86 -3.40
N GLU A 18 0.43 -10.13 -4.04
CA GLU A 18 0.58 -9.91 -5.47
C GLU A 18 -0.43 -10.75 -6.28
N GLU A 19 -0.63 -12.00 -5.90
CA GLU A 19 -1.59 -12.87 -6.57
C GLU A 19 -3.02 -12.38 -6.41
N MET A 20 -3.41 -12.02 -5.19
CA MET A 20 -4.75 -11.47 -4.92
C MET A 20 -4.98 -10.18 -5.69
N LEU A 21 -3.97 -9.32 -5.71
CA LEU A 21 -4.03 -8.05 -6.40
C LEU A 21 -4.17 -8.24 -7.92
N ASN A 22 -3.38 -9.13 -8.50
CA ASN A 22 -3.47 -9.41 -9.92
C ASN A 22 -4.81 -10.04 -10.32
N ARG A 23 -5.35 -10.94 -9.50
CA ARG A 23 -6.70 -11.50 -9.78
C ARG A 23 -7.75 -10.41 -9.83
N TYR A 24 -7.70 -9.49 -8.86
CA TYR A 24 -8.66 -8.38 -8.82
C TYR A 24 -8.49 -7.46 -10.03
N LEU A 25 -7.26 -7.05 -10.32
CA LEU A 25 -7.00 -6.09 -11.39
C LEU A 25 -7.27 -6.68 -12.78
N ASP A 26 -6.99 -7.96 -12.96
CA ASP A 26 -7.32 -8.66 -14.21
C ASP A 26 -8.83 -8.73 -14.41
N LYS A 27 -9.58 -9.07 -13.38
CA LYS A 27 -11.03 -9.14 -13.44
C LYS A 27 -11.65 -7.79 -13.83
N LYS A 28 -11.08 -6.71 -13.35
CA LYS A 28 -11.55 -5.35 -13.62
C LYS A 28 -10.90 -4.75 -14.86
N MET A 29 -9.99 -5.45 -15.50
CA MET A 29 -9.24 -4.98 -16.67
C MET A 29 -8.51 -3.67 -16.40
N ILE A 30 -7.88 -3.58 -15.22
CA ILE A 30 -7.14 -2.40 -14.80
C ILE A 30 -5.66 -2.58 -15.12
N ASP A 31 -5.10 -1.67 -15.89
CA ASP A 31 -3.67 -1.63 -16.19
C ASP A 31 -2.89 -1.15 -14.96
N ARG A 32 -1.76 -1.79 -14.68
CA ARG A 32 -1.01 -1.52 -13.45
C ARG A 32 0.47 -1.79 -13.58
N TYR A 33 1.21 -1.16 -12.68
CA TYR A 33 2.62 -1.43 -12.44
C TYR A 33 2.78 -1.76 -10.96
N ILE A 34 3.31 -2.94 -10.63
CA ILE A 34 3.51 -3.38 -9.26
C ILE A 34 5.01 -3.51 -8.98
N GLU A 35 5.47 -2.86 -7.93
CA GLU A 35 6.86 -2.97 -7.51
C GLU A 35 6.92 -3.50 -6.08
N ILE A 36 7.87 -4.41 -5.83
CA ILE A 36 8.00 -5.10 -4.55
C ILE A 36 9.25 -4.62 -3.83
N PHE A 37 9.09 -4.32 -2.54
CA PHE A 37 10.17 -3.92 -1.65
C PHE A 37 10.17 -4.85 -0.44
N TYR A 38 11.35 -5.29 -0.03
CA TYR A 38 11.47 -6.20 1.11
C TYR A 38 11.93 -5.48 2.38
N ASP A 39 12.11 -4.17 2.33
CA ASP A 39 12.43 -3.33 3.48
C ASP A 39 11.98 -1.89 3.26
N GLY A 40 11.82 -1.16 4.37
CA GLY A 40 11.34 0.22 4.32
C GLY A 40 12.34 1.19 3.72
N ALA A 41 13.64 0.93 3.90
CA ALA A 41 14.67 1.84 3.39
C ALA A 41 14.69 1.88 1.86
N SER A 42 14.49 0.73 1.21
CA SER A 42 14.42 0.67 -0.25
C SER A 42 13.26 1.47 -0.81
N LEU A 43 12.10 1.37 -0.16
CA LEU A 43 10.92 2.13 -0.55
C LEU A 43 11.15 3.63 -0.36
N GLU A 44 11.75 4.05 0.75
CA GLU A 44 12.07 5.45 0.98
C GLU A 44 13.03 6.01 -0.08
N ARG A 45 14.05 5.23 -0.45
CA ARG A 45 15.03 5.68 -1.44
C ARG A 45 14.38 5.98 -2.78
N ILE A 46 13.41 5.16 -3.19
CA ILE A 46 12.75 5.39 -4.48
C ILE A 46 11.87 6.64 -4.43
N TYR A 47 11.25 6.91 -3.28
CA TYR A 47 10.51 8.14 -3.08
C TYR A 47 11.41 9.37 -3.08
N GLU A 48 12.58 9.28 -2.49
CA GLU A 48 13.55 10.37 -2.49
C GLU A 48 14.04 10.70 -3.89
N LYS A 49 14.08 9.72 -4.78
CA LYS A 49 14.44 9.91 -6.18
C LYS A 49 13.32 10.51 -7.02
N GLY A 50 12.13 10.65 -6.47
CA GLY A 50 11.01 11.26 -7.16
C GLY A 50 9.93 10.31 -7.65
N ASP A 51 10.09 9.01 -7.47
CA ASP A 51 9.05 8.05 -7.85
C ASP A 51 7.85 8.18 -6.91
N ARG A 52 6.66 7.85 -7.42
CA ARG A 52 5.41 7.93 -6.67
C ARG A 52 4.53 6.73 -6.98
N PHE A 53 3.71 6.34 -5.99
CA PHE A 53 2.74 5.27 -6.14
C PHE A 53 1.35 5.80 -5.80
N ASP A 54 0.34 5.13 -6.32
CA ASP A 54 -1.06 5.42 -5.97
C ASP A 54 -1.46 4.70 -4.70
N ILE A 55 -0.96 3.48 -4.52
CA ILE A 55 -1.27 2.63 -3.37
C ILE A 55 0.02 1.98 -2.88
N ILE A 56 0.19 1.92 -1.56
CA ILE A 56 1.29 1.18 -0.94
C ILE A 56 0.70 0.24 0.10
N TYR A 57 0.94 -1.07 -0.08
CA TYR A 57 0.71 -2.07 0.96
C TYR A 57 1.98 -2.17 1.79
N LEU A 58 1.87 -1.94 3.08
CA LEU A 58 3.05 -1.77 3.93
C LEU A 58 2.91 -2.54 5.24
N ASP A 59 3.85 -3.44 5.50
CA ASP A 59 3.93 -4.12 6.79
C ASP A 59 4.51 -3.16 7.84
N ILE A 60 3.97 -3.22 9.05
CA ILE A 60 4.42 -2.39 10.16
C ILE A 60 5.76 -2.90 10.70
N GLU A 61 5.87 -4.20 10.91
CA GLU A 61 7.09 -4.79 11.47
C GLU A 61 7.96 -5.45 10.42
N MET A 62 9.12 -4.86 10.17
CA MET A 62 10.12 -5.37 9.25
C MET A 62 11.50 -5.24 9.88
N SER A 63 12.45 -6.07 9.42
CA SER A 63 13.84 -5.96 9.81
C SER A 63 14.39 -4.59 9.41
N GLY A 64 15.15 -3.97 10.29
CA GLY A 64 15.72 -2.65 10.05
C GLY A 64 14.69 -1.56 10.26
N LYS A 65 14.44 -0.71 9.26
CA LYS A 65 13.49 0.38 9.38
C LYS A 65 12.07 -0.16 9.35
N ASN A 66 11.28 0.13 10.40
CA ASN A 66 9.92 -0.37 10.47
C ASN A 66 8.97 0.40 9.54
N GLY A 67 7.79 -0.19 9.30
CA GLY A 67 6.83 0.37 8.37
C GLY A 67 6.28 1.73 8.77
N ILE A 68 6.16 1.99 10.07
CA ILE A 68 5.65 3.28 10.55
C ILE A 68 6.62 4.41 10.20
N GLU A 69 7.92 4.19 10.43
CA GLU A 69 8.93 5.19 10.10
C GLU A 69 9.01 5.44 8.60
N ALA A 70 8.97 4.37 7.80
CA ALA A 70 8.94 4.49 6.35
C ALA A 70 7.71 5.28 5.91
N ALA A 71 6.54 4.98 6.47
CA ALA A 71 5.30 5.68 6.15
C ALA A 71 5.37 7.17 6.48
N LYS A 72 5.97 7.53 7.62
CA LYS A 72 6.14 8.93 7.99
C LYS A 72 7.00 9.68 6.97
N SER A 73 8.09 9.07 6.54
CA SER A 73 8.96 9.67 5.51
C SER A 73 8.25 9.84 4.18
N ILE A 74 7.52 8.82 3.77
CA ILE A 74 6.75 8.84 2.52
C ILE A 74 5.67 9.91 2.59
N ARG A 75 4.93 9.99 3.70
CA ARG A 75 3.84 10.96 3.83
C ARG A 75 4.34 12.41 3.76
N ARG A 76 5.55 12.67 4.20
CA ARG A 76 6.14 14.00 4.08
C ARG A 76 6.37 14.40 2.62
N LEU A 77 6.63 13.41 1.76
CA LEU A 77 6.90 13.64 0.33
C LEU A 77 5.65 13.49 -0.53
N ASP A 78 4.65 12.75 -0.07
CA ASP A 78 3.48 12.40 -0.86
C ASP A 78 2.24 12.33 0.04
N ARG A 79 1.39 13.33 -0.07
CA ARG A 79 0.18 13.41 0.75
C ARG A 79 -0.98 12.64 0.16
N ASP A 80 -0.88 12.26 -1.11
CA ASP A 80 -2.00 11.66 -1.84
C ASP A 80 -1.98 10.15 -1.87
N VAL A 81 -0.82 9.51 -1.67
CA VAL A 81 -0.72 8.06 -1.75
C VAL A 81 -1.61 7.40 -0.70
N LEU A 82 -2.30 6.33 -1.10
CA LEU A 82 -3.13 5.55 -0.18
C LEU A 82 -2.26 4.50 0.50
N LEU A 83 -2.05 4.67 1.80
CA LEU A 83 -1.25 3.74 2.60
C LEU A 83 -2.18 2.70 3.23
N ILE A 84 -1.94 1.43 2.91
CA ILE A 84 -2.69 0.31 3.45
C ILE A 84 -1.73 -0.53 4.27
N TYR A 85 -1.93 -0.55 5.58
CA TYR A 85 -1.11 -1.36 6.45
C TYR A 85 -1.59 -2.81 6.47
N VAL A 86 -0.64 -3.74 6.42
CA VAL A 86 -0.93 -5.17 6.49
C VAL A 86 -0.07 -5.75 7.60
N SER A 87 -0.67 -6.08 8.74
CA SER A 87 0.10 -6.51 9.90
C SER A 87 -0.72 -7.37 10.87
N SER A 88 -0.01 -8.15 11.69
CA SER A 88 -0.62 -8.91 12.78
C SER A 88 -0.81 -8.08 14.04
N TYR A 89 -0.16 -6.92 14.12
CA TYR A 89 -0.04 -6.17 15.36
C TYR A 89 -0.96 -4.95 15.40
N GLU A 90 -1.97 -5.01 16.25
CA GLU A 90 -2.90 -3.90 16.47
C GLU A 90 -2.34 -2.89 17.47
N THR A 91 -1.26 -3.24 18.17
CA THR A 91 -0.68 -2.40 19.23
C THR A 91 -0.12 -1.06 18.71
N TYR A 92 0.12 -0.98 17.40
CA TYR A 92 0.63 0.24 16.78
C TYR A 92 -0.46 1.19 16.30
N PHE A 93 -1.72 0.88 16.60
CA PHE A 93 -2.86 1.59 16.05
C PHE A 93 -2.79 3.11 16.26
N MET A 94 -2.39 3.54 17.46
CA MET A 94 -2.30 4.96 17.76
C MET A 94 -1.22 5.68 16.93
N GLN A 95 -0.12 4.99 16.64
CA GLN A 95 0.97 5.56 15.85
C GLN A 95 0.60 5.69 14.37
N LEU A 96 -0.35 4.89 13.92
CA LEU A 96 -0.78 4.90 12.52
C LEU A 96 -1.50 6.18 12.15
N PHE A 97 -2.18 6.82 13.10
CA PHE A 97 -2.93 8.05 12.83
C PHE A 97 -2.03 9.19 12.34
N GLU A 98 -0.77 9.21 12.75
CA GLU A 98 0.16 10.28 12.36
C GLU A 98 0.43 10.31 10.85
N VAL A 99 0.27 9.16 10.17
CA VAL A 99 0.55 9.05 8.74
C VAL A 99 -0.72 8.99 7.89
N GLU A 100 -1.87 9.14 8.51
CA GLU A 100 -3.17 9.13 7.83
C GLU A 100 -3.34 7.92 6.93
N PRO A 101 -3.38 6.69 7.51
CA PRO A 101 -3.54 5.49 6.68
C PRO A 101 -4.92 5.44 6.05
N PHE A 102 -4.99 4.86 4.86
CA PHE A 102 -6.28 4.65 4.21
C PHE A 102 -7.06 3.51 4.88
N ARG A 103 -6.38 2.38 5.06
CA ARG A 103 -6.99 1.19 5.68
C ARG A 103 -5.92 0.36 6.38
N PHE A 104 -6.40 -0.54 7.23
CA PHE A 104 -5.56 -1.51 7.94
C PHE A 104 -6.12 -2.90 7.64
N ILE A 105 -5.28 -3.82 7.18
CA ILE A 105 -5.63 -5.22 6.94
C ILE A 105 -4.87 -6.07 7.94
N LYS A 106 -5.59 -6.86 8.73
CA LYS A 106 -4.99 -7.74 9.72
C LYS A 106 -4.57 -9.06 9.09
N LYS A 107 -3.39 -9.55 9.47
CA LYS A 107 -2.95 -10.89 9.08
C LYS A 107 -3.58 -11.93 9.99
N PRO A 108 -3.96 -13.12 9.50
CA PRO A 108 -3.84 -13.57 8.11
C PRO A 108 -4.85 -12.87 7.19
N ILE A 109 -4.44 -12.59 5.97
CA ILE A 109 -5.26 -11.83 5.03
C ILE A 109 -6.41 -12.70 4.51
N LYS A 110 -7.63 -12.17 4.59
CA LYS A 110 -8.81 -12.78 3.98
C LYS A 110 -9.02 -12.13 2.61
N GLU A 111 -9.17 -12.92 1.58
CA GLU A 111 -9.29 -12.40 0.22
C GLU A 111 -10.49 -11.48 0.04
N THR A 112 -11.62 -11.79 0.70
CA THR A 112 -12.81 -10.94 0.64
C THR A 112 -12.54 -9.54 1.21
N GLU A 113 -11.82 -9.47 2.33
CA GLU A 113 -11.44 -8.20 2.95
C GLU A 113 -10.44 -7.45 2.06
N PHE A 114 -9.48 -8.18 1.49
CA PHE A 114 -8.50 -7.60 0.57
C PHE A 114 -9.19 -6.96 -0.64
N GLU A 115 -10.13 -7.68 -1.25
CA GLU A 115 -10.87 -7.16 -2.40
C GLU A 115 -11.69 -5.93 -2.06
N GLU A 116 -12.32 -5.92 -0.89
CA GLU A 116 -13.10 -4.77 -0.43
C GLU A 116 -12.22 -3.53 -0.29
N VAL A 117 -11.03 -3.69 0.29
CA VAL A 117 -10.11 -2.57 0.49
C VAL A 117 -9.60 -2.03 -0.85
N ILE A 118 -9.22 -2.90 -1.78
CA ILE A 118 -8.75 -2.42 -3.10
C ILE A 118 -9.88 -1.77 -3.90
N ASP A 119 -11.12 -2.26 -3.75
CA ASP A 119 -12.28 -1.62 -4.37
C ASP A 119 -12.41 -0.16 -3.88
N PHE A 120 -12.37 0.06 -2.57
CA PHE A 120 -12.47 1.40 -2.01
C PHE A 120 -11.30 2.28 -2.44
N ALA A 121 -10.09 1.72 -2.48
CA ALA A 121 -8.91 2.47 -2.90
C ALA A 121 -9.03 2.90 -4.37
N TYR A 122 -9.43 2.00 -5.23
CA TYR A 122 -9.58 2.28 -6.65
C TYR A 122 -10.68 3.32 -6.91
N GLU A 123 -11.80 3.19 -6.20
CA GLU A 123 -12.87 4.18 -6.29
C GLU A 123 -12.38 5.57 -5.89
N ARG A 124 -11.59 5.66 -4.83
CA ARG A 124 -11.03 6.93 -4.38
C ARG A 124 -10.13 7.54 -5.47
N ILE A 125 -9.29 6.74 -6.10
CA ILE A 125 -8.37 7.20 -7.14
C ILE A 125 -9.15 7.67 -8.36
N ILE A 126 -10.16 6.91 -8.79
CA ILE A 126 -10.99 7.28 -9.94
C ILE A 126 -11.76 8.57 -9.67
N GLU A 127 -12.33 8.72 -8.49
CA GLU A 127 -13.09 9.93 -8.12
C GLU A 127 -12.21 11.18 -8.19
N GLU A 128 -10.98 11.09 -7.68
CA GLU A 128 -10.05 12.22 -7.74
C GLU A 128 -9.69 12.55 -9.18
N ASP A 129 -9.40 11.55 -10.01
CA ASP A 129 -9.12 11.73 -11.43
C ASP A 129 -10.35 12.20 -12.18
N GLY A 130 -11.52 11.66 -11.83
CA GLY A 130 -12.79 12.03 -12.47
C GLY A 130 -13.17 13.47 -12.27
N ASN A 131 -12.78 14.07 -11.15
CA ASN A 131 -13.02 15.48 -10.88
C ASN A 131 -12.29 16.41 -11.86
N TRP A 132 -11.26 15.92 -12.50
CA TRP A 132 -10.50 16.67 -13.49
C TRP A 132 -11.19 16.69 -14.86
N SER A 133 -12.09 15.75 -15.10
CA SER A 133 -12.75 15.58 -16.40
C SER A 133 -13.90 16.57 -16.60
N HIS A 134 -14.25 17.29 -15.58
CA HIS A 134 -15.34 18.25 -15.61
C HIS A 134 -14.83 19.67 -15.70
#